data_7cefe0f7bae92f04587dc1d53ba26dfa
#
_entry.id   7cefe0f7bae92f04587dc1d53ba26dfa
#
_cell.length_a   1.000
_cell.length_b   1.000
_cell.length_c   1.000
_cell.angle_alpha   90.00
_cell.angle_beta   90.00
_cell.angle_gamma   90.00
#
_symmetry.space_group_name_H-M   'P 1'
#
loop_
_entity.id
_entity.type
_entity.pdbx_description
1 polymer ?
#
loop_
_entity_poly.entity_id
_entity_poly.type
_entity_poly.pdbx_seq_one_letter_code
_entity_poly.pdbx_strand_id
1 'polypeptide(L)'
;MSARDTPPNCASLRTLAARRRPINLEGMDDLVRRVREVLPSVRRDLEDLVRIESVWADPARRPEVHRSADAVAKLLSDAGFGDIQIVSEGGAPAVIGRHPAPPGAPTVLLYAHHDVQPEGDHTQWHSPPFEPTERDGRLYGRGTADDKAGIATHLAAFRAHGGKPPVGVTVFVEGEEESGSPSLSKLLAAQRETLAADVIVIADSDNWSTDVPSLTVSLRGLADCVVEVATLDHGLHSGLWGGVVPDALSALVRLLASLHDDDGNVAVAGLHEATAADVDYPPERLRRETGLLDGVSEIGSGSVPQRLWAKPAITVIGIDTTPIDKSSNTLIPRARAKISMRVAPGGDAAEHLAALTRHLETHAPWGARVTVTPGDLGQPYRIDATGPVYDAARAAFREAWGTEPVDAGVGGSIPFIAEFAEAFPSAKILVTGVEDPATQAHSVNESLHLGVLERAATAEALLLAKLGSDGKIAT
;
A
#
# COMPACT_ATOMS: atom_id res chain seq x y z
N MET A 1 21.24 -17.14 81.79
CA MET A 1 20.86 -18.41 81.15
C MET A 1 20.20 -18.06 79.86
N SER A 2 20.88 -18.42 78.83
CA SER A 2 20.62 -18.07 77.43
C SER A 2 19.56 -18.97 76.81
N ALA A 3 18.62 -18.40 76.13
CA ALA A 3 17.82 -19.11 75.12
C ALA A 3 18.00 -18.41 73.73
N ARG A 4 18.58 -19.14 72.81
CA ARG A 4 18.78 -18.71 71.42
C ARG A 4 17.53 -19.02 70.60
N ASP A 5 16.93 -18.00 70.04
CA ASP A 5 15.88 -18.14 69.00
C ASP A 5 16.52 -18.34 67.64
N THR A 6 16.16 -19.44 66.99
CA THR A 6 16.50 -19.76 65.61
C THR A 6 15.35 -19.28 64.68
N PRO A 7 15.62 -18.54 63.60
CA PRO A 7 14.54 -18.15 62.66
C PRO A 7 14.15 -19.31 61.72
N PRO A 8 12.90 -19.34 61.24
CA PRO A 8 12.42 -20.40 60.37
C PRO A 8 12.94 -20.30 58.95
N ASN A 9 13.19 -21.46 58.41
CA ASN A 9 13.67 -21.79 57.08
C ASN A 9 12.77 -21.20 56.00
N CYS A 10 13.27 -20.28 55.20
CA CYS A 10 12.59 -19.72 54.03
C CYS A 10 12.82 -20.65 52.84
N ALA A 11 11.86 -21.53 52.59
CA ALA A 11 11.86 -22.39 51.40
C ALA A 11 11.78 -21.55 50.13
N SER A 12 12.81 -21.60 49.30
CA SER A 12 12.94 -20.93 48.02
C SER A 12 11.88 -21.40 47.06
N LEU A 13 10.93 -20.53 46.74
CA LEU A 13 10.11 -20.62 45.49
C LEU A 13 11.03 -20.37 44.28
N ARG A 14 11.61 -21.43 43.76
CA ARG A 14 12.21 -21.39 42.41
C ARG A 14 11.08 -21.30 41.41
N THR A 15 10.80 -20.10 40.94
CA THR A 15 9.99 -19.84 39.75
C THR A 15 10.70 -20.50 38.56
N LEU A 16 10.09 -21.56 38.02
CA LEU A 16 10.47 -22.15 36.74
C LEU A 16 10.09 -21.17 35.63
N ALA A 17 10.92 -20.17 35.39
CA ALA A 17 10.91 -19.47 34.10
C ALA A 17 11.40 -20.48 33.08
N ALA A 18 10.48 -21.05 32.32
CA ALA A 18 10.78 -21.86 31.15
C ALA A 18 11.61 -20.98 30.19
N ARG A 19 12.92 -21.16 30.17
CA ARG A 19 13.81 -20.54 29.16
C ARG A 19 13.38 -21.05 27.81
N ARG A 20 12.69 -20.22 27.03
CA ARG A 20 12.47 -20.49 25.61
C ARG A 20 13.84 -20.62 24.94
N ARG A 21 14.10 -21.76 24.29
CA ARG A 21 15.32 -21.96 23.52
C ARG A 21 15.19 -21.10 22.25
N PRO A 22 16.24 -20.34 21.86
CA PRO A 22 16.25 -19.70 20.55
C PRO A 22 16.06 -20.77 19.49
N ILE A 23 15.27 -20.45 18.44
CA ILE A 23 15.13 -21.32 17.27
C ILE A 23 16.51 -21.43 16.65
N ASN A 24 17.05 -22.66 16.59
CA ASN A 24 18.35 -22.94 15.97
C ASN A 24 18.18 -23.02 14.44
N LEU A 25 19.27 -22.99 13.69
CA LEU A 25 19.29 -23.09 12.23
C LEU A 25 18.46 -24.28 11.71
N GLU A 26 18.54 -25.46 12.35
CA GLU A 26 17.72 -26.62 11.98
C GLU A 26 16.21 -26.37 12.08
N GLY A 27 15.75 -25.59 13.06
CA GLY A 27 14.33 -25.25 13.20
C GLY A 27 13.83 -24.24 12.13
N MET A 28 14.74 -23.43 11.60
CA MET A 28 14.43 -22.48 10.53
C MET A 28 14.34 -23.18 9.17
N ASP A 29 15.28 -24.09 8.86
CA ASP A 29 15.23 -24.94 7.67
C ASP A 29 13.97 -25.81 7.65
N ASP A 30 13.54 -26.32 8.83
CA ASP A 30 12.28 -27.07 8.98
C ASP A 30 11.07 -26.18 8.67
N LEU A 31 11.05 -24.92 9.09
CA LEU A 31 9.97 -24.00 8.82
C LEU A 31 9.85 -23.65 7.33
N VAL A 32 10.98 -23.40 6.66
CA VAL A 32 11.03 -23.19 5.20
C VAL A 32 10.45 -24.40 4.45
N ARG A 33 10.83 -25.60 4.85
CA ARG A 33 10.27 -26.83 4.27
C ARG A 33 8.76 -26.93 4.49
N ARG A 34 8.26 -26.62 5.68
CA ARG A 34 6.82 -26.63 5.99
C ARG A 34 6.03 -25.63 5.17
N VAL A 35 6.58 -24.42 4.92
CA VAL A 35 5.94 -23.46 4.00
C VAL A 35 5.72 -24.12 2.64
N ARG A 36 6.75 -24.75 2.05
CA ARG A 36 6.63 -25.45 0.77
C ARG A 36 5.60 -26.57 0.80
N GLU A 37 5.47 -27.29 1.92
CA GLU A 37 4.49 -28.37 2.09
C GLU A 37 3.04 -27.87 2.11
N VAL A 38 2.78 -26.68 2.67
CA VAL A 38 1.43 -26.11 2.75
C VAL A 38 1.03 -25.30 1.50
N LEU A 39 1.99 -24.76 0.74
CA LEU A 39 1.75 -23.90 -0.43
C LEU A 39 0.77 -24.48 -1.46
N PRO A 40 0.80 -25.77 -1.83
CA PRO A 40 -0.16 -26.32 -2.81
C PRO A 40 -1.62 -26.22 -2.34
N SER A 41 -1.88 -26.24 -1.03
CA SER A 41 -3.24 -26.03 -0.49
C SER A 41 -3.60 -24.56 -0.46
N VAL A 42 -2.67 -23.72 -0.03
CA VAL A 42 -2.84 -22.26 0.02
C VAL A 42 -3.08 -21.69 -1.38
N ARG A 43 -2.37 -22.18 -2.38
CA ARG A 43 -2.60 -21.78 -3.76
C ARG A 43 -4.02 -22.09 -4.23
N ARG A 44 -4.57 -23.26 -3.91
CA ARG A 44 -5.97 -23.58 -4.23
C ARG A 44 -6.93 -22.64 -3.53
N ASP A 45 -6.67 -22.33 -2.26
CA ASP A 45 -7.49 -21.38 -1.50
C ASP A 45 -7.45 -19.98 -2.15
N LEU A 46 -6.28 -19.52 -2.60
CA LEU A 46 -6.12 -18.27 -3.37
C LEU A 46 -6.90 -18.31 -4.69
N GLU A 47 -6.76 -19.38 -5.47
CA GLU A 47 -7.48 -19.54 -6.73
C GLU A 47 -9.01 -19.52 -6.52
N ASP A 48 -9.50 -20.12 -5.42
CA ASP A 48 -10.92 -20.09 -5.08
C ASP A 48 -11.38 -18.68 -4.65
N LEU A 49 -10.56 -17.92 -3.93
CA LEU A 49 -10.85 -16.52 -3.61
C LEU A 49 -10.86 -15.65 -4.87
N VAL A 50 -9.93 -15.83 -5.81
CA VAL A 50 -9.85 -15.07 -7.07
C VAL A 50 -11.10 -15.26 -7.92
N ARG A 51 -11.74 -16.44 -7.90
CA ARG A 51 -13.02 -16.70 -8.60
C ARG A 51 -14.21 -15.93 -8.03
N ILE A 52 -14.06 -15.27 -6.88
CA ILE A 52 -15.09 -14.41 -6.31
C ILE A 52 -14.86 -12.98 -6.79
N GLU A 53 -15.79 -12.45 -7.57
CA GLU A 53 -15.74 -11.12 -8.17
C GLU A 53 -16.04 -10.01 -7.15
N SER A 54 -15.21 -9.89 -6.11
CA SER A 54 -15.43 -9.04 -4.94
C SER A 54 -15.13 -7.56 -5.21
N VAL A 55 -15.76 -6.97 -6.21
CA VAL A 55 -15.61 -5.56 -6.61
C VAL A 55 -16.59 -4.70 -5.80
N TRP A 56 -16.11 -4.05 -4.73
CA TRP A 56 -16.96 -3.20 -3.86
C TRP A 56 -17.47 -1.94 -4.54
N ALA A 57 -16.68 -1.37 -5.44
CA ALA A 57 -17.05 -0.18 -6.22
C ALA A 57 -18.28 -0.39 -7.11
N ASP A 58 -18.60 -1.64 -7.48
CA ASP A 58 -19.78 -1.99 -8.25
C ASP A 58 -20.93 -2.43 -7.32
N PRO A 59 -22.01 -1.64 -7.19
CA PRO A 59 -23.15 -2.01 -6.35
C PRO A 59 -23.79 -3.36 -6.69
N ALA A 60 -23.71 -3.80 -7.96
CA ALA A 60 -24.27 -5.08 -8.39
C ALA A 60 -23.44 -6.28 -7.88
N ARG A 61 -22.16 -6.07 -7.61
CA ARG A 61 -21.23 -7.09 -7.10
C ARG A 61 -21.03 -7.08 -5.59
N ARG A 62 -21.64 -6.19 -4.83
CA ARG A 62 -21.58 -6.19 -3.36
C ARG A 62 -21.94 -7.52 -2.71
N PRO A 63 -22.90 -8.32 -3.22
CA PRO A 63 -23.14 -9.68 -2.70
C PRO A 63 -21.91 -10.60 -2.82
N GLU A 64 -21.06 -10.41 -3.84
CA GLU A 64 -19.83 -11.16 -4.02
C GLU A 64 -18.77 -10.76 -2.98
N VAL A 65 -18.74 -9.48 -2.56
CA VAL A 65 -17.88 -9.04 -1.45
C VAL A 65 -18.27 -9.71 -0.14
N HIS A 66 -19.57 -9.85 0.14
CA HIS A 66 -20.04 -10.62 1.30
C HIS A 66 -19.65 -12.11 1.19
N ARG A 67 -19.80 -12.70 -0.01
CA ARG A 67 -19.36 -14.09 -0.26
C ARG A 67 -17.85 -14.25 -0.06
N SER A 68 -17.05 -13.25 -0.45
CA SER A 68 -15.61 -13.23 -0.22
C SER A 68 -15.28 -13.19 1.27
N ALA A 69 -15.95 -12.34 2.05
CA ALA A 69 -15.80 -12.30 3.51
C ALA A 69 -16.14 -13.65 4.17
N ASP A 70 -17.25 -14.30 3.76
CA ASP A 70 -17.62 -15.64 4.25
C ASP A 70 -16.55 -16.68 3.91
N ALA A 71 -15.97 -16.62 2.69
CA ALA A 71 -14.91 -17.53 2.26
C ALA A 71 -13.63 -17.31 3.08
N VAL A 72 -13.22 -16.07 3.32
CA VAL A 72 -12.07 -15.73 4.17
C VAL A 72 -12.30 -16.22 5.60
N ALA A 73 -13.47 -15.95 6.19
CA ALA A 73 -13.80 -16.42 7.54
C ALA A 73 -13.70 -17.95 7.64
N LYS A 74 -14.18 -18.67 6.62
CA LYS A 74 -14.05 -20.12 6.55
C LYS A 74 -12.60 -20.57 6.48
N LEU A 75 -11.77 -19.95 5.64
CA LEU A 75 -10.34 -20.28 5.52
C LEU A 75 -9.59 -20.08 6.82
N LEU A 76 -9.89 -19.00 7.57
CA LEU A 76 -9.31 -18.76 8.89
C LEU A 76 -9.75 -19.81 9.89
N SER A 77 -11.04 -20.20 9.87
CA SER A 77 -11.58 -21.28 10.72
C SER A 77 -10.89 -22.62 10.44
N ASP A 78 -10.77 -22.98 9.16
CA ASP A 78 -10.14 -24.23 8.73
C ASP A 78 -8.64 -24.26 9.07
N ALA A 79 -7.97 -23.09 9.11
CA ALA A 79 -6.59 -22.96 9.54
C ALA A 79 -6.39 -23.09 11.06
N GLY A 80 -7.46 -22.97 11.85
CA GLY A 80 -7.45 -23.11 13.31
C GLY A 80 -7.43 -21.79 14.08
N PHE A 81 -7.78 -20.67 13.44
CA PHE A 81 -8.07 -19.44 14.16
C PHE A 81 -9.36 -19.62 15.00
N GLY A 82 -9.34 -19.08 16.22
CA GLY A 82 -10.53 -18.90 17.04
C GLY A 82 -11.10 -17.49 16.88
N ASP A 83 -12.21 -17.21 17.55
CA ASP A 83 -12.83 -15.88 17.64
C ASP A 83 -12.92 -15.18 16.26
N ILE A 84 -13.60 -15.84 15.32
CA ILE A 84 -13.75 -15.32 13.96
C ILE A 84 -15.00 -14.45 13.91
N GLN A 85 -14.82 -13.22 13.42
CA GLN A 85 -15.87 -12.22 13.32
C GLN A 85 -15.92 -11.65 11.91
N ILE A 86 -17.10 -11.45 11.36
CA ILE A 86 -17.35 -10.61 10.19
C ILE A 86 -17.99 -9.34 10.72
N VAL A 87 -17.32 -8.21 10.53
CA VAL A 87 -17.68 -6.91 11.11
C VAL A 87 -17.86 -5.86 10.03
N SER A 88 -18.69 -4.85 10.30
CA SER A 88 -18.88 -3.71 9.39
C SER A 88 -19.33 -2.49 10.19
N GLU A 89 -18.79 -1.33 9.84
CA GLU A 89 -19.17 -0.04 10.45
C GLU A 89 -19.74 0.93 9.39
N GLY A 90 -20.67 0.40 8.59
CA GLY A 90 -21.36 1.15 7.53
C GLY A 90 -20.72 1.08 6.15
N GLY A 91 -19.66 0.28 6.00
CA GLY A 91 -18.96 -0.05 4.75
C GLY A 91 -19.07 -1.53 4.41
N ALA A 92 -18.11 -2.04 3.65
CA ALA A 92 -17.99 -3.45 3.32
C ALA A 92 -17.70 -4.32 4.55
N PRO A 93 -18.03 -5.62 4.51
CA PRO A 93 -17.66 -6.54 5.57
C PRO A 93 -16.16 -6.77 5.63
N ALA A 94 -15.59 -6.65 6.82
CA ALA A 94 -14.21 -7.05 7.12
C ALA A 94 -14.21 -8.32 7.98
N VAL A 95 -13.13 -9.09 7.91
CA VAL A 95 -12.99 -10.35 8.63
C VAL A 95 -11.87 -10.26 9.67
N ILE A 96 -12.16 -10.66 10.91
CA ILE A 96 -11.17 -10.73 11.98
C ILE A 96 -11.08 -12.18 12.45
N GLY A 97 -9.85 -12.72 12.56
CA GLY A 97 -9.60 -14.02 13.17
C GLY A 97 -8.45 -13.92 14.18
N ARG A 98 -8.54 -14.56 15.33
CA ARG A 98 -7.57 -14.44 16.41
C ARG A 98 -6.99 -15.78 16.85
N HIS A 99 -5.68 -15.77 17.08
CA HIS A 99 -4.97 -16.84 17.78
C HIS A 99 -4.23 -16.24 18.99
N PRO A 100 -4.49 -16.71 20.21
CA PRO A 100 -3.98 -16.06 21.42
C PRO A 100 -2.45 -16.18 21.53
N ALA A 101 -1.82 -15.13 22.08
CA ALA A 101 -0.39 -15.14 22.34
C ALA A 101 -0.03 -16.16 23.44
N PRO A 102 1.05 -16.92 23.28
CA PRO A 102 1.65 -17.62 24.41
C PRO A 102 2.07 -16.62 25.51
N PRO A 103 2.04 -17.01 26.82
CA PRO A 103 2.37 -16.07 27.90
C PRO A 103 3.69 -15.33 27.69
N GLY A 104 3.64 -13.99 27.70
CA GLY A 104 4.79 -13.10 27.50
C GLY A 104 5.33 -13.04 26.07
N ALA A 105 4.60 -13.54 25.08
CA ALA A 105 4.90 -13.36 23.67
C ALA A 105 4.20 -12.11 23.13
N PRO A 106 4.76 -11.43 22.11
CA PRO A 106 4.10 -10.32 21.44
C PRO A 106 2.91 -10.77 20.62
N THR A 107 2.06 -9.81 20.27
CA THR A 107 0.95 -9.98 19.32
C THR A 107 1.29 -9.32 17.99
N VAL A 108 1.00 -10.02 16.90
CA VAL A 108 1.16 -9.54 15.52
C VAL A 108 -0.21 -9.45 14.87
N LEU A 109 -0.53 -8.28 14.32
CA LEU A 109 -1.68 -8.11 13.43
C LEU A 109 -1.20 -8.28 11.99
N LEU A 110 -1.87 -9.13 11.25
CA LEU A 110 -1.63 -9.41 9.83
C LEU A 110 -2.80 -8.82 9.04
N TYR A 111 -2.51 -7.83 8.21
CA TYR A 111 -3.49 -7.11 7.38
C TYR A 111 -3.37 -7.48 5.91
N ALA A 112 -4.54 -7.68 5.31
CA ALA A 112 -4.75 -7.78 3.87
C ALA A 112 -6.17 -7.29 3.53
N HIS A 113 -6.53 -7.22 2.24
CA HIS A 113 -7.90 -6.97 1.83
C HIS A 113 -8.45 -8.04 0.87
N HIS A 114 -9.79 -8.15 0.78
CA HIS A 114 -10.43 -9.17 -0.04
C HIS A 114 -11.30 -8.61 -1.16
N ASP A 115 -11.52 -7.31 -1.19
CA ASP A 115 -12.09 -6.64 -2.36
C ASP A 115 -11.02 -6.45 -3.44
N VAL A 116 -11.45 -6.11 -4.64
CA VAL A 116 -10.56 -5.95 -5.80
C VAL A 116 -11.04 -4.83 -6.69
N GLN A 117 -10.13 -4.22 -7.45
CA GLN A 117 -10.47 -3.26 -8.51
C GLN A 117 -11.36 -3.86 -9.59
N PRO A 118 -12.19 -3.03 -10.25
CA PRO A 118 -12.85 -3.46 -11.49
C PRO A 118 -11.84 -3.95 -12.52
N GLU A 119 -12.19 -5.01 -13.21
CA GLU A 119 -11.32 -5.68 -14.19
C GLU A 119 -11.11 -4.92 -15.51
N GLY A 120 -11.94 -3.91 -15.78
CA GLY A 120 -11.87 -3.13 -17.00
C GLY A 120 -12.37 -3.89 -18.24
N ASP A 121 -11.74 -3.64 -19.39
CA ASP A 121 -12.14 -4.23 -20.67
C ASP A 121 -11.66 -5.68 -20.79
N HIS A 122 -12.59 -6.63 -20.69
CA HIS A 122 -12.32 -8.07 -20.82
C HIS A 122 -11.62 -8.47 -22.12
N THR A 123 -11.77 -7.68 -23.21
CA THR A 123 -11.12 -8.01 -24.50
C THR A 123 -9.61 -7.82 -24.48
N GLN A 124 -9.09 -7.11 -23.48
CA GLN A 124 -7.66 -6.87 -23.29
C GLN A 124 -6.99 -7.90 -22.38
N TRP A 125 -7.78 -8.75 -21.72
CA TRP A 125 -7.27 -9.84 -20.91
C TRP A 125 -6.91 -11.05 -21.78
N HIS A 126 -5.74 -11.67 -21.49
CA HIS A 126 -5.30 -12.89 -22.17
C HIS A 126 -6.01 -14.16 -21.66
N SER A 127 -6.63 -14.10 -20.48
CA SER A 127 -7.51 -15.10 -19.89
C SER A 127 -8.60 -14.38 -19.11
N PRO A 128 -9.77 -15.01 -18.86
CA PRO A 128 -10.84 -14.35 -18.07
C PRO A 128 -10.31 -13.84 -16.72
N PRO A 129 -10.64 -12.59 -16.32
CA PRO A 129 -10.02 -11.94 -15.15
C PRO A 129 -10.26 -12.67 -13.83
N PHE A 130 -11.37 -13.39 -13.67
CA PHE A 130 -11.70 -14.14 -12.44
C PHE A 130 -11.54 -15.67 -12.61
N GLU A 131 -10.82 -16.11 -13.65
CA GLU A 131 -10.41 -17.50 -13.83
C GLU A 131 -8.88 -17.60 -13.70
N PRO A 132 -8.36 -17.87 -12.48
CA PRO A 132 -6.93 -17.87 -12.24
C PRO A 132 -6.21 -18.84 -13.17
N THR A 133 -5.28 -18.31 -13.96
CA THR A 133 -4.60 -19.05 -15.02
C THR A 133 -3.10 -18.95 -14.87
N GLU A 134 -2.41 -20.08 -14.69
CA GLU A 134 -0.95 -20.10 -14.63
C GLU A 134 -0.32 -20.07 -16.02
N ARG A 135 0.66 -19.18 -16.19
CA ARG A 135 1.56 -19.10 -17.35
C ARG A 135 2.94 -18.64 -16.89
N ASP A 136 3.98 -19.29 -17.36
CA ASP A 136 5.38 -18.90 -17.14
C ASP A 136 5.75 -18.59 -15.67
N GLY A 137 5.22 -19.39 -14.73
CA GLY A 137 5.47 -19.23 -13.29
C GLY A 137 4.71 -18.10 -12.63
N ARG A 138 3.73 -17.50 -13.32
CA ARG A 138 2.82 -16.48 -12.79
C ARG A 138 1.36 -16.95 -12.83
N LEU A 139 0.61 -16.57 -11.81
CA LEU A 139 -0.84 -16.79 -11.74
C LEU A 139 -1.54 -15.50 -12.16
N TYR A 140 -2.23 -15.53 -13.29
CA TYR A 140 -2.97 -14.39 -13.85
C TYR A 140 -4.41 -14.38 -13.39
N GLY A 141 -4.90 -13.20 -13.01
CA GLY A 141 -6.29 -12.94 -12.61
C GLY A 141 -6.39 -11.71 -11.75
N ARG A 142 -7.56 -11.05 -11.72
CA ARG A 142 -7.82 -9.90 -10.85
C ARG A 142 -7.84 -10.33 -9.38
N GLY A 143 -7.06 -9.66 -8.53
CA GLY A 143 -6.91 -9.99 -7.12
C GLY A 143 -5.92 -11.13 -6.85
N THR A 144 -5.17 -11.61 -7.87
CA THR A 144 -4.15 -12.65 -7.66
C THR A 144 -2.96 -12.15 -6.87
N ALA A 145 -2.64 -10.87 -6.96
CA ALA A 145 -1.57 -10.22 -6.22
C ALA A 145 -2.13 -9.15 -5.28
N ASP A 146 -3.04 -8.36 -5.73
CA ASP A 146 -3.65 -7.22 -5.05
C ASP A 146 -5.12 -7.53 -4.66
N ASP A 147 -5.41 -7.91 -3.39
CA ASP A 147 -4.46 -8.37 -2.36
C ASP A 147 -4.86 -9.73 -1.75
N LYS A 148 -5.58 -10.57 -2.53
CA LYS A 148 -5.92 -11.93 -2.05
C LYS A 148 -4.68 -12.78 -1.80
N ALA A 149 -3.52 -12.44 -2.41
CA ALA A 149 -2.27 -13.09 -2.12
C ALA A 149 -1.67 -12.70 -0.75
N GLY A 150 -1.99 -11.53 -0.21
CA GLY A 150 -1.70 -11.19 1.18
C GLY A 150 -2.39 -12.16 2.13
N ILE A 151 -3.68 -12.44 1.91
CA ILE A 151 -4.42 -13.47 2.67
C ILE A 151 -3.75 -14.84 2.57
N ALA A 152 -3.36 -15.22 1.35
CA ALA A 152 -2.65 -16.49 1.12
C ALA A 152 -1.31 -16.56 1.84
N THR A 153 -0.55 -15.46 1.87
CA THR A 153 0.71 -15.34 2.60
C THR A 153 0.51 -15.56 4.10
N HIS A 154 -0.47 -14.90 4.70
CA HIS A 154 -0.83 -15.06 6.12
C HIS A 154 -1.26 -16.49 6.45
N LEU A 155 -2.09 -17.10 5.61
CA LEU A 155 -2.50 -18.49 5.79
C LEU A 155 -1.32 -19.46 5.68
N ALA A 156 -0.42 -19.27 4.72
CA ALA A 156 0.77 -20.10 4.55
C ALA A 156 1.69 -20.02 5.76
N ALA A 157 1.99 -18.82 6.23
CA ALA A 157 2.82 -18.59 7.40
C ALA A 157 2.21 -19.24 8.66
N PHE A 158 0.92 -19.04 8.90
CA PHE A 158 0.23 -19.63 10.04
C PHE A 158 0.20 -21.17 9.99
N ARG A 159 -0.16 -21.74 8.83
CA ARG A 159 -0.20 -23.20 8.61
C ARG A 159 1.18 -23.84 8.73
N ALA A 160 2.25 -23.18 8.30
CA ALA A 160 3.62 -23.69 8.45
C ALA A 160 4.03 -23.84 9.91
N HIS A 161 3.48 -23.00 10.81
CA HIS A 161 3.61 -23.16 12.25
C HIS A 161 2.71 -24.27 12.86
N GLY A 162 1.98 -25.03 12.03
CA GLY A 162 1.02 -26.03 12.48
C GLY A 162 -0.16 -25.44 13.23
N GLY A 163 -0.53 -24.20 12.92
CA GLY A 163 -1.58 -23.43 13.59
C GLY A 163 -1.23 -22.96 15.02
N LYS A 164 0.07 -22.96 15.37
CA LYS A 164 0.56 -22.61 16.71
C LYS A 164 1.86 -21.77 16.62
N PRO A 165 1.79 -20.57 16.05
CA PRO A 165 2.94 -19.68 16.01
C PRO A 165 3.40 -19.31 17.43
N PRO A 166 4.68 -18.94 17.61
CA PRO A 166 5.22 -18.57 18.93
C PRO A 166 4.80 -17.16 19.40
N VAL A 167 3.93 -16.49 18.67
CA VAL A 167 3.34 -15.15 18.93
C VAL A 167 1.83 -15.23 18.90
N GLY A 168 1.13 -14.23 19.46
CA GLY A 168 -0.28 -14.02 19.16
C GLY A 168 -0.44 -13.54 17.72
N VAL A 169 -1.48 -14.00 17.05
CA VAL A 169 -1.79 -13.55 15.67
C VAL A 169 -3.23 -13.10 15.61
N THR A 170 -3.43 -11.86 15.16
CA THR A 170 -4.73 -11.35 14.74
C THR A 170 -4.66 -11.13 13.23
N VAL A 171 -5.54 -11.77 12.48
CA VAL A 171 -5.70 -11.48 11.03
C VAL A 171 -6.86 -10.52 10.89
N PHE A 172 -6.66 -9.44 10.16
CA PHE A 172 -7.68 -8.46 9.79
C PHE A 172 -7.68 -8.30 8.27
N VAL A 173 -8.80 -8.69 7.65
CA VAL A 173 -8.95 -8.62 6.19
C VAL A 173 -10.08 -7.66 5.86
N GLU A 174 -9.73 -6.53 5.25
CA GLU A 174 -10.65 -5.47 4.87
C GLU A 174 -11.42 -5.81 3.59
N GLY A 175 -12.57 -5.17 3.35
CA GLY A 175 -13.43 -5.44 2.20
C GLY A 175 -13.74 -4.21 1.33
N GLU A 176 -13.11 -3.06 1.56
CA GLU A 176 -13.31 -1.83 0.79
C GLU A 176 -12.04 -0.98 0.61
N GLU A 177 -10.85 -1.61 0.71
CA GLU A 177 -9.58 -0.92 0.54
C GLU A 177 -9.50 -0.23 -0.82
N GLU A 178 -9.86 -0.91 -1.87
CA GLU A 178 -9.86 -0.49 -3.27
C GLU A 178 -10.82 0.67 -3.58
N SER A 179 -11.65 1.03 -2.61
CA SER A 179 -12.52 2.20 -2.63
C SER A 179 -12.04 3.30 -1.66
N GLY A 180 -10.81 3.19 -1.15
CA GLY A 180 -10.17 4.15 -0.25
C GLY A 180 -10.59 4.02 1.21
N SER A 181 -11.02 2.86 1.66
CA SER A 181 -11.29 2.51 3.08
C SER A 181 -12.20 3.49 3.85
N PRO A 182 -13.35 3.92 3.32
CA PRO A 182 -14.11 5.02 3.90
C PRO A 182 -14.70 4.74 5.29
N SER A 183 -14.81 3.47 5.70
CA SER A 183 -15.30 3.08 7.03
C SER A 183 -14.19 2.60 7.98
N LEU A 184 -12.94 2.51 7.54
CA LEU A 184 -11.83 1.92 8.29
C LEU A 184 -11.61 2.60 9.64
N SER A 185 -11.55 3.93 9.70
CA SER A 185 -11.37 4.67 10.96
C SER A 185 -12.40 4.29 12.02
N LYS A 186 -13.68 4.11 11.60
CA LYS A 186 -14.76 3.68 12.51
C LYS A 186 -14.57 2.23 12.95
N LEU A 187 -14.15 1.37 12.04
CA LEU A 187 -13.86 -0.03 12.28
C LEU A 187 -12.70 -0.19 13.28
N LEU A 188 -11.59 0.52 13.07
CA LEU A 188 -10.45 0.56 13.99
C LEU A 188 -10.84 1.07 15.37
N ALA A 189 -11.70 2.08 15.45
CA ALA A 189 -12.22 2.60 16.72
C ALA A 189 -13.11 1.58 17.44
N ALA A 190 -14.04 0.93 16.71
CA ALA A 190 -14.97 -0.05 17.26
C ALA A 190 -14.26 -1.34 17.70
N GLN A 191 -13.23 -1.76 16.98
CA GLN A 191 -12.47 -2.99 17.22
C GLN A 191 -11.10 -2.76 17.87
N ARG A 192 -10.88 -1.59 18.48
CA ARG A 192 -9.58 -1.16 19.00
C ARG A 192 -8.90 -2.20 19.91
N GLU A 193 -9.63 -2.80 20.83
CA GLU A 193 -9.08 -3.80 21.75
C GLU A 193 -8.79 -5.14 21.03
N THR A 194 -9.60 -5.49 20.05
CA THR A 194 -9.46 -6.72 19.26
C THR A 194 -8.25 -6.66 18.32
N LEU A 195 -8.02 -5.50 17.71
CA LEU A 195 -6.96 -5.26 16.72
C LEU A 195 -5.64 -4.75 17.32
N ALA A 196 -5.61 -4.45 18.63
CA ALA A 196 -4.38 -3.99 19.28
C ALA A 196 -3.27 -5.04 19.17
N ALA A 197 -2.09 -4.61 18.70
CA ALA A 197 -0.93 -5.47 18.48
C ALA A 197 0.38 -4.72 18.73
N ASP A 198 1.45 -5.46 19.02
CA ASP A 198 2.81 -4.92 19.16
C ASP A 198 3.44 -4.66 17.77
N VAL A 199 3.10 -5.49 16.79
CA VAL A 199 3.56 -5.40 15.41
C VAL A 199 2.37 -5.52 14.47
N ILE A 200 2.32 -4.68 13.45
CA ILE A 200 1.34 -4.74 12.36
C ILE A 200 2.10 -5.04 11.07
N VAL A 201 1.73 -6.11 10.38
CA VAL A 201 2.26 -6.48 9.07
C VAL A 201 1.18 -6.23 8.03
N ILE A 202 1.44 -5.34 7.11
CA ILE A 202 0.57 -5.02 5.98
C ILE A 202 1.15 -5.71 4.75
N ALA A 203 0.40 -6.64 4.14
CA ALA A 203 0.89 -7.46 3.04
C ALA A 203 0.39 -6.98 1.67
N ASP A 204 0.39 -5.67 1.46
CA ASP A 204 -0.20 -4.96 0.33
C ASP A 204 0.80 -3.97 -0.28
N SER A 205 1.92 -4.51 -0.80
CA SER A 205 2.98 -3.68 -1.40
C SER A 205 3.90 -4.47 -2.33
N ASP A 206 4.80 -3.72 -2.99
CA ASP A 206 5.74 -4.21 -4.01
C ASP A 206 7.06 -4.73 -3.42
N ASN A 207 7.63 -5.71 -4.10
CA ASN A 207 9.05 -6.05 -3.98
C ASN A 207 9.87 -5.30 -5.03
N TRP A 208 11.16 -5.05 -4.74
CA TRP A 208 12.09 -4.40 -5.66
C TRP A 208 12.21 -5.14 -7.01
N SER A 209 12.18 -6.45 -6.94
CA SER A 209 12.07 -7.37 -8.07
C SER A 209 11.65 -8.75 -7.57
N THR A 210 11.41 -9.69 -8.47
CA THR A 210 11.18 -11.08 -8.07
C THR A 210 12.30 -11.68 -7.21
N ASP A 211 13.55 -11.22 -7.39
CA ASP A 211 14.74 -11.76 -6.71
C ASP A 211 15.24 -10.89 -5.54
N VAL A 212 14.71 -9.69 -5.38
CA VAL A 212 15.09 -8.75 -4.31
C VAL A 212 13.83 -8.26 -3.60
N PRO A 213 13.64 -8.55 -2.31
CA PRO A 213 12.49 -8.08 -1.55
C PRO A 213 12.59 -6.61 -1.18
N SER A 214 11.46 -6.01 -0.83
CA SER A 214 11.40 -4.68 -0.25
C SER A 214 10.73 -4.66 1.12
N LEU A 215 11.17 -3.72 1.96
CA LEU A 215 10.37 -3.16 3.04
C LEU A 215 9.96 -1.76 2.62
N THR A 216 8.67 -1.50 2.54
CA THR A 216 8.17 -0.16 2.20
C THR A 216 8.25 0.73 3.42
N VAL A 217 9.14 1.72 3.38
CA VAL A 217 9.44 2.60 4.52
C VAL A 217 8.88 4.01 4.34
N SER A 218 8.37 4.34 3.16
CA SER A 218 7.76 5.64 2.93
C SER A 218 6.70 5.61 1.83
N LEU A 219 5.70 6.47 1.97
CA LEU A 219 4.60 6.67 1.04
C LEU A 219 4.47 8.14 0.74
N ARG A 220 4.30 8.51 -0.53
CA ARG A 220 3.94 9.88 -0.86
C ARG A 220 2.47 10.13 -0.54
N GLY A 221 2.18 11.34 -0.08
CA GLY A 221 0.83 11.83 0.08
C GLY A 221 0.19 12.26 -1.24
N LEU A 222 -1.04 12.74 -1.14
CA LEU A 222 -1.83 13.26 -2.25
C LEU A 222 -2.39 14.64 -1.87
N ALA A 223 -2.38 15.57 -2.82
CA ALA A 223 -3.19 16.77 -2.76
C ALA A 223 -3.71 17.06 -4.17
N ASP A 224 -5.02 17.13 -4.34
CA ASP A 224 -5.58 17.47 -5.64
C ASP A 224 -6.44 18.71 -5.60
N CYS A 225 -6.63 19.34 -6.75
CA CYS A 225 -7.51 20.50 -6.91
C CYS A 225 -8.03 20.62 -8.33
N VAL A 226 -9.13 21.37 -8.48
CA VAL A 226 -9.59 21.85 -9.77
C VAL A 226 -9.23 23.32 -9.90
N VAL A 227 -8.49 23.69 -10.95
CA VAL A 227 -8.22 25.07 -11.33
C VAL A 227 -9.13 25.48 -12.46
N GLU A 228 -9.86 26.58 -12.30
CA GLU A 228 -10.61 27.26 -13.35
C GLU A 228 -9.93 28.56 -13.73
N VAL A 229 -9.77 28.80 -15.04
CA VAL A 229 -9.28 30.05 -15.61
C VAL A 229 -10.41 30.71 -16.38
N ALA A 230 -10.66 31.98 -16.11
CA ALA A 230 -11.66 32.80 -16.83
C ALA A 230 -11.02 34.07 -17.38
N THR A 231 -11.28 34.37 -18.66
CA THR A 231 -10.76 35.55 -19.35
C THR A 231 -11.86 36.44 -19.93
N LEU A 232 -13.05 35.89 -20.11
CA LEU A 232 -14.19 36.60 -20.74
C LEU A 232 -15.48 36.26 -20.00
N ASP A 233 -16.51 37.08 -20.19
CA ASP A 233 -17.87 36.84 -19.69
C ASP A 233 -18.71 35.99 -20.66
N HIS A 234 -18.38 36.03 -21.97
CA HIS A 234 -19.01 35.22 -23.03
C HIS A 234 -18.02 34.88 -24.15
N GLY A 235 -18.37 33.92 -25.02
CA GLY A 235 -17.54 33.54 -26.16
C GLY A 235 -17.50 34.63 -27.25
N LEU A 236 -16.31 34.81 -27.86
CA LEU A 236 -16.07 35.77 -28.92
C LEU A 236 -15.59 35.08 -30.22
N HIS A 237 -15.89 35.69 -31.36
CA HIS A 237 -15.40 35.20 -32.66
C HIS A 237 -13.87 35.34 -32.78
N SER A 238 -13.14 34.23 -32.88
CA SER A 238 -11.67 34.21 -32.80
C SER A 238 -11.01 34.95 -33.98
N GLY A 239 -11.64 34.96 -35.17
CA GLY A 239 -11.15 35.72 -36.32
C GLY A 239 -11.30 37.23 -36.20
N LEU A 240 -12.19 37.72 -35.34
CA LEU A 240 -12.35 39.13 -35.08
C LEU A 240 -11.51 39.66 -33.91
N TRP A 241 -11.36 38.85 -32.85
CA TRP A 241 -10.77 39.27 -31.61
C TRP A 241 -9.50 38.51 -31.23
N GLY A 242 -9.16 37.44 -31.94
CA GLY A 242 -7.92 36.69 -31.75
C GLY A 242 -6.69 37.56 -31.97
N GLY A 243 -5.65 37.37 -31.18
CA GLY A 243 -4.43 38.17 -31.18
C GLY A 243 -4.49 39.43 -30.29
N VAL A 244 -5.70 39.84 -29.83
CA VAL A 244 -5.90 40.98 -28.93
C VAL A 244 -6.48 40.52 -27.59
N VAL A 245 -7.46 39.63 -27.63
CA VAL A 245 -8.17 39.11 -26.44
C VAL A 245 -7.69 37.68 -26.12
N PRO A 246 -7.25 37.40 -24.89
CA PRO A 246 -6.86 36.05 -24.52
C PRO A 246 -8.08 35.15 -24.35
N ASP A 247 -8.01 33.92 -24.87
CA ASP A 247 -8.96 32.86 -24.53
C ASP A 247 -8.54 32.11 -23.27
N ALA A 248 -9.53 31.50 -22.60
CA ALA A 248 -9.28 30.85 -21.32
C ALA A 248 -8.45 29.57 -21.47
N LEU A 249 -8.55 28.82 -22.58
CA LEU A 249 -7.77 27.61 -22.76
C LEU A 249 -6.29 27.91 -22.95
N SER A 250 -5.94 28.89 -23.80
CA SER A 250 -4.55 29.32 -23.96
C SER A 250 -3.95 29.84 -22.65
N ALA A 251 -4.74 30.57 -21.86
CA ALA A 251 -4.32 31.02 -20.53
C ALA A 251 -4.13 29.82 -19.57
N LEU A 252 -5.04 28.87 -19.55
CA LEU A 252 -4.92 27.65 -18.72
C LEU A 252 -3.69 26.83 -19.12
N VAL A 253 -3.45 26.57 -20.38
CA VAL A 253 -2.29 25.80 -20.87
C VAL A 253 -0.98 26.47 -20.44
N ARG A 254 -0.87 27.80 -20.54
CA ARG A 254 0.31 28.54 -20.06
C ARG A 254 0.47 28.47 -18.55
N LEU A 255 -0.62 28.53 -17.81
CA LEU A 255 -0.61 28.40 -16.35
C LEU A 255 -0.15 26.98 -15.95
N LEU A 256 -0.68 25.95 -16.57
CA LEU A 256 -0.27 24.56 -16.31
C LEU A 256 1.20 24.31 -16.67
N ALA A 257 1.69 24.93 -17.76
CA ALA A 257 3.10 24.83 -18.14
C ALA A 257 4.04 25.45 -17.09
N SER A 258 3.59 26.41 -16.28
CA SER A 258 4.41 27.01 -15.20
C SER A 258 4.63 26.09 -14.00
N LEU A 259 3.92 24.96 -13.91
CA LEU A 259 4.07 24.00 -12.83
C LEU A 259 5.40 23.23 -12.89
N HIS A 260 6.05 23.21 -14.05
CA HIS A 260 7.33 22.55 -14.27
C HIS A 260 8.35 23.52 -14.91
N ASP A 261 9.63 23.29 -14.61
CA ASP A 261 10.72 23.94 -15.33
C ASP A 261 11.03 23.22 -16.67
N ASP A 262 12.00 23.72 -17.42
CA ASP A 262 12.39 23.18 -18.72
C ASP A 262 12.97 21.75 -18.63
N ASP A 263 13.48 21.35 -17.47
CA ASP A 263 13.98 20.00 -17.19
C ASP A 263 12.88 19.06 -16.66
N GLY A 264 11.66 19.58 -16.44
CA GLY A 264 10.52 18.82 -15.92
C GLY A 264 10.50 18.65 -14.39
N ASN A 265 11.32 19.39 -13.64
CA ASN A 265 11.17 19.45 -12.19
C ASN A 265 9.94 20.28 -11.82
N VAL A 266 9.33 19.98 -10.67
CA VAL A 266 8.23 20.80 -10.14
C VAL A 266 8.75 22.20 -9.78
N ALA A 267 8.15 23.25 -10.37
CA ALA A 267 8.54 24.65 -10.22
C ALA A 267 7.73 25.39 -9.14
N VAL A 268 6.89 24.70 -8.39
CA VAL A 268 6.10 25.29 -7.28
C VAL A 268 6.99 25.50 -6.06
N ALA A 269 7.15 26.73 -5.63
CA ALA A 269 7.99 27.07 -4.49
C ALA A 269 7.38 26.65 -3.15
N GLY A 270 8.24 26.22 -2.21
CA GLY A 270 7.84 25.89 -0.83
C GLY A 270 7.31 24.49 -0.63
N LEU A 271 7.49 23.60 -1.61
CA LEU A 271 7.19 22.18 -1.45
C LEU A 271 8.34 21.49 -0.72
N HIS A 272 8.00 20.53 0.15
CA HIS A 272 8.97 19.70 0.86
C HIS A 272 9.53 18.62 -0.07
N GLU A 273 10.83 18.34 0.06
CA GLU A 273 11.50 17.19 -0.54
C GLU A 273 12.14 16.34 0.57
N ALA A 274 12.08 15.04 0.43
CA ALA A 274 12.76 14.08 1.30
C ALA A 274 14.01 13.50 0.61
N THR A 275 14.65 12.54 1.27
CA THR A 275 15.74 11.75 0.70
C THR A 275 15.27 10.31 0.55
N ALA A 276 15.42 9.74 -0.64
CA ALA A 276 15.20 8.34 -0.91
C ALA A 276 16.41 7.49 -0.54
N ALA A 277 16.19 6.17 -0.43
CA ALA A 277 17.28 5.21 -0.35
C ALA A 277 18.15 5.29 -1.62
N ASP A 278 19.46 5.09 -1.44
CA ASP A 278 20.42 5.00 -2.56
C ASP A 278 20.35 3.60 -3.16
N VAL A 279 19.44 3.43 -4.12
CA VAL A 279 19.20 2.18 -4.82
C VAL A 279 19.46 2.38 -6.30
N ASP A 280 20.19 1.44 -6.90
CA ASP A 280 20.45 1.46 -8.33
C ASP A 280 19.16 1.13 -9.12
N TYR A 281 18.72 2.09 -9.93
CA TYR A 281 17.58 1.95 -10.83
C TYR A 281 18.00 2.30 -12.25
N PRO A 282 18.50 1.32 -13.02
CA PRO A 282 19.03 1.59 -14.35
C PRO A 282 17.97 2.13 -15.32
N PRO A 283 18.31 3.04 -16.24
CA PRO A 283 17.37 3.57 -17.23
C PRO A 283 16.68 2.51 -18.09
N GLU A 284 17.37 1.43 -18.41
CA GLU A 284 16.82 0.31 -19.18
C GLU A 284 15.73 -0.43 -18.41
N ARG A 285 15.87 -0.52 -17.08
CA ARG A 285 14.85 -1.06 -16.20
C ARG A 285 13.61 -0.17 -16.22
N LEU A 286 13.80 1.16 -16.01
CA LEU A 286 12.72 2.13 -16.03
C LEU A 286 11.93 2.06 -17.36
N ARG A 287 12.63 2.05 -18.50
CA ARG A 287 11.97 1.96 -19.82
C ARG A 287 11.16 0.69 -20.00
N ARG A 288 11.70 -0.44 -19.56
CA ARG A 288 11.01 -1.72 -19.62
C ARG A 288 9.76 -1.75 -18.74
N GLU A 289 9.84 -1.22 -17.52
CA GLU A 289 8.75 -1.24 -16.53
C GLU A 289 7.65 -0.22 -16.85
N THR A 290 8.02 0.93 -17.42
CA THR A 290 7.04 2.00 -17.74
C THR A 290 6.52 1.97 -19.18
N GLY A 291 7.17 1.26 -20.08
CA GLY A 291 6.85 1.32 -21.50
C GLY A 291 7.16 2.67 -22.16
N LEU A 292 8.10 3.44 -21.61
CA LEU A 292 8.50 4.74 -22.15
C LEU A 292 8.98 4.59 -23.60
N LEU A 293 8.34 5.32 -24.52
CA LEU A 293 8.58 5.18 -25.95
C LEU A 293 10.00 5.59 -26.36
N ASP A 294 10.51 5.00 -27.42
CA ASP A 294 11.81 5.34 -27.98
C ASP A 294 11.89 6.83 -28.35
N GLY A 295 13.00 7.47 -27.95
CA GLY A 295 13.23 8.89 -28.19
C GLY A 295 12.54 9.83 -27.20
N VAL A 296 11.69 9.33 -26.28
CA VAL A 296 11.15 10.11 -25.17
C VAL A 296 12.17 10.11 -24.02
N SER A 297 12.49 11.30 -23.52
CA SER A 297 13.39 11.49 -22.38
C SER A 297 12.64 11.41 -21.05
N GLU A 298 13.33 10.97 -20.01
CA GLU A 298 12.89 11.12 -18.63
C GLU A 298 12.82 12.61 -18.25
N ILE A 299 12.00 12.94 -17.28
CA ILE A 299 11.85 14.29 -16.73
C ILE A 299 12.38 14.40 -15.31
N GLY A 300 12.76 15.60 -14.91
CA GLY A 300 13.23 15.92 -13.56
C GLY A 300 14.68 15.53 -13.30
N SER A 301 15.22 16.00 -12.21
CA SER A 301 16.62 15.84 -11.80
C SER A 301 16.77 14.93 -10.57
N GLY A 302 17.91 14.27 -10.45
CA GLY A 302 18.23 13.31 -9.40
C GLY A 302 18.02 11.86 -9.82
N SER A 303 18.33 10.90 -8.93
CA SER A 303 18.13 9.48 -9.20
C SER A 303 16.66 9.14 -9.40
N VAL A 304 16.36 8.02 -10.06
CA VAL A 304 14.99 7.56 -10.27
C VAL A 304 14.27 7.34 -8.93
N PRO A 305 14.84 6.65 -7.92
CA PRO A 305 14.23 6.54 -6.59
C PRO A 305 13.94 7.89 -5.91
N GLN A 306 14.86 8.87 -6.05
CA GLN A 306 14.65 10.22 -5.50
C GLN A 306 13.41 10.88 -6.13
N ARG A 307 13.24 10.78 -7.44
CA ARG A 307 12.09 11.34 -8.16
C ARG A 307 10.78 10.61 -7.88
N LEU A 308 10.82 9.29 -7.76
CA LEU A 308 9.63 8.46 -7.54
C LEU A 308 9.12 8.50 -6.10
N TRP A 309 10.02 8.55 -5.11
CA TRP A 309 9.66 8.30 -3.72
C TRP A 309 9.78 9.52 -2.80
N ALA A 310 10.65 10.47 -3.13
CA ALA A 310 11.08 11.48 -2.18
C ALA A 310 10.87 12.93 -2.65
N LYS A 311 10.51 13.13 -3.93
CA LYS A 311 10.16 14.44 -4.46
C LYS A 311 8.67 14.59 -4.71
N PRO A 312 8.13 15.81 -4.62
CA PRO A 312 6.78 16.09 -5.12
C PRO A 312 6.74 15.84 -6.64
N ALA A 313 5.56 15.43 -7.12
CA ALA A 313 5.29 15.29 -8.54
C ALA A 313 3.91 15.87 -8.84
N ILE A 314 3.76 16.58 -9.96
CA ILE A 314 2.49 17.20 -10.36
C ILE A 314 2.09 16.65 -11.72
N THR A 315 0.82 16.25 -11.83
CA THR A 315 0.24 15.73 -13.07
C THR A 315 -1.12 16.38 -13.31
N VAL A 316 -1.37 16.79 -14.54
CA VAL A 316 -2.72 17.19 -14.98
C VAL A 316 -3.48 15.94 -15.37
N ILE A 317 -4.51 15.58 -14.60
CA ILE A 317 -5.25 14.32 -14.77
C ILE A 317 -6.60 14.50 -15.48
N GLY A 318 -6.99 15.74 -15.78
CA GLY A 318 -8.20 16.04 -16.54
C GLY A 318 -8.23 17.49 -17.00
N ILE A 319 -8.86 17.72 -18.15
CA ILE A 319 -9.08 19.05 -18.71
C ILE A 319 -10.51 19.11 -19.26
N ASP A 320 -11.27 20.13 -18.83
CA ASP A 320 -12.59 20.44 -19.38
C ASP A 320 -12.45 21.59 -20.36
N THR A 321 -12.70 21.30 -21.63
CA THR A 321 -12.71 22.24 -22.73
C THR A 321 -13.68 21.79 -23.82
N THR A 322 -13.83 22.58 -24.89
CA THR A 322 -14.68 22.20 -26.03
C THR A 322 -14.07 21.00 -26.76
N PRO A 323 -14.80 19.88 -26.89
CA PRO A 323 -14.36 18.73 -27.70
C PRO A 323 -14.09 19.12 -29.16
N ILE A 324 -13.14 18.47 -29.81
CA ILE A 324 -12.71 18.79 -31.18
C ILE A 324 -13.89 18.74 -32.20
N ASP A 325 -14.73 17.73 -32.06
CA ASP A 325 -15.95 17.55 -32.93
C ASP A 325 -17.03 18.62 -32.70
N LYS A 326 -16.97 19.36 -31.58
CA LYS A 326 -17.86 20.47 -31.23
C LYS A 326 -17.15 21.83 -31.29
N SER A 327 -15.90 21.87 -31.76
CA SER A 327 -15.13 23.09 -31.84
C SER A 327 -15.64 24.05 -32.92
N SER A 328 -15.49 25.34 -32.66
CA SER A 328 -15.80 26.42 -33.59
C SER A 328 -14.74 27.52 -33.48
N ASN A 329 -14.73 28.48 -34.42
CA ASN A 329 -13.82 29.64 -34.35
C ASN A 329 -14.19 30.62 -33.20
N THR A 330 -14.16 30.13 -31.96
CA THR A 330 -14.57 30.85 -30.76
C THR A 330 -13.46 30.92 -29.73
N LEU A 331 -13.21 32.13 -29.21
CA LEU A 331 -12.43 32.30 -27.97
C LEU A 331 -13.34 31.90 -26.80
N ILE A 332 -12.98 30.86 -26.06
CA ILE A 332 -13.80 30.35 -24.95
C ILE A 332 -13.57 31.18 -23.69
N PRO A 333 -14.64 31.49 -22.93
CA PRO A 333 -14.55 32.38 -21.75
C PRO A 333 -13.95 31.70 -20.50
N ARG A 334 -14.08 30.36 -20.39
CA ARG A 334 -13.63 29.57 -19.25
C ARG A 334 -13.06 28.24 -19.69
N ALA A 335 -12.06 27.78 -18.95
CA ALA A 335 -11.51 26.41 -19.06
C ALA A 335 -11.04 25.96 -17.68
N ARG A 336 -11.06 24.66 -17.41
CA ARG A 336 -10.61 24.14 -16.12
C ARG A 336 -9.84 22.83 -16.28
N ALA A 337 -8.98 22.56 -15.29
CA ALA A 337 -8.21 21.34 -15.22
C ALA A 337 -8.21 20.76 -13.81
N LYS A 338 -8.14 19.45 -13.69
CA LYS A 338 -7.86 18.75 -12.45
C LYS A 338 -6.36 18.45 -12.37
N ILE A 339 -5.75 18.87 -11.25
CA ILE A 339 -4.32 18.70 -10.96
C ILE A 339 -4.21 17.73 -9.80
N SER A 340 -3.35 16.72 -9.94
CA SER A 340 -2.96 15.81 -8.87
C SER A 340 -1.50 16.06 -8.51
N MET A 341 -1.22 16.32 -7.24
CA MET A 341 0.13 16.51 -6.72
C MET A 341 0.46 15.41 -5.71
N ARG A 342 1.58 14.76 -5.90
CA ARG A 342 2.15 13.86 -4.91
C ARG A 342 3.00 14.63 -3.91
N VAL A 343 2.75 14.40 -2.63
CA VAL A 343 3.41 15.07 -1.50
C VAL A 343 4.56 14.19 -0.99
N ALA A 344 5.76 14.73 -0.92
CA ALA A 344 6.92 13.98 -0.46
C ALA A 344 6.80 13.56 1.03
N PRO A 345 7.35 12.40 1.44
CA PRO A 345 7.35 11.95 2.83
C PRO A 345 7.91 13.02 3.79
N GLY A 346 7.18 13.32 4.88
CA GLY A 346 7.53 14.37 5.83
C GLY A 346 6.99 15.76 5.49
N GLY A 347 6.35 15.94 4.32
CA GLY A 347 5.57 17.13 4.02
C GLY A 347 4.16 17.08 4.62
N ASP A 348 3.42 18.17 4.52
CA ASP A 348 2.01 18.27 4.88
C ASP A 348 1.16 18.54 3.63
N ALA A 349 0.12 17.73 3.40
CA ALA A 349 -0.70 17.83 2.19
C ALA A 349 -1.45 19.16 2.08
N ALA A 350 -1.91 19.72 3.18
CA ALA A 350 -2.61 21.00 3.19
C ALA A 350 -1.67 22.18 2.91
N GLU A 351 -0.45 22.15 3.46
CA GLU A 351 0.58 23.16 3.16
C GLU A 351 1.01 23.10 1.70
N HIS A 352 1.14 21.90 1.13
CA HIS A 352 1.48 21.70 -0.28
C HIS A 352 0.36 22.21 -1.19
N LEU A 353 -0.90 21.90 -0.87
CA LEU A 353 -2.03 22.45 -1.62
C LEU A 353 -2.09 23.99 -1.55
N ALA A 354 -1.79 24.57 -0.39
CA ALA A 354 -1.72 26.03 -0.24
C ALA A 354 -0.56 26.62 -1.09
N ALA A 355 0.57 25.95 -1.18
CA ALA A 355 1.68 26.37 -2.05
C ALA A 355 1.31 26.29 -3.53
N LEU A 356 0.66 25.19 -3.96
CA LEU A 356 0.14 25.04 -5.32
C LEU A 356 -0.88 26.13 -5.66
N THR A 357 -1.82 26.40 -4.76
CA THR A 357 -2.83 27.47 -4.93
C THR A 357 -2.19 28.83 -5.12
N ARG A 358 -1.23 29.19 -4.27
CA ARG A 358 -0.48 30.45 -4.42
C ARG A 358 0.27 30.52 -5.75
N HIS A 359 0.88 29.43 -6.18
CA HIS A 359 1.58 29.38 -7.48
C HIS A 359 0.58 29.65 -8.61
N LEU A 360 -0.55 28.97 -8.65
CA LEU A 360 -1.56 29.13 -9.70
C LEU A 360 -2.13 30.56 -9.73
N GLU A 361 -2.40 31.16 -8.58
CA GLU A 361 -2.92 32.53 -8.50
C GLU A 361 -1.89 33.58 -8.93
N THR A 362 -0.61 33.39 -8.57
CA THR A 362 0.43 34.37 -8.85
C THR A 362 1.00 34.28 -10.27
N HIS A 363 0.84 33.14 -10.94
CA HIS A 363 1.31 32.93 -12.32
C HIS A 363 0.19 33.06 -13.37
N ALA A 364 -0.97 33.62 -12.99
CA ALA A 364 -2.09 33.82 -13.90
C ALA A 364 -1.69 34.65 -15.15
N PRO A 365 -1.68 34.07 -16.37
CA PRO A 365 -1.26 34.77 -17.55
C PRO A 365 -2.22 35.93 -17.88
N TRP A 366 -1.68 37.07 -18.29
CA TRP A 366 -2.43 38.24 -18.76
C TRP A 366 -3.49 38.76 -17.78
N GLY A 367 -3.34 38.50 -16.48
CA GLY A 367 -4.31 38.87 -15.47
C GLY A 367 -5.63 38.10 -15.52
N ALA A 368 -5.60 36.88 -16.09
CA ALA A 368 -6.77 35.99 -16.09
C ALA A 368 -7.25 35.72 -14.66
N ARG A 369 -8.56 35.57 -14.48
CA ARG A 369 -9.11 35.17 -13.19
C ARG A 369 -8.89 33.68 -12.96
N VAL A 370 -8.17 33.36 -11.90
CA VAL A 370 -7.92 31.98 -11.47
C VAL A 370 -8.76 31.68 -10.22
N THR A 371 -9.42 30.52 -10.23
CA THR A 371 -10.14 30.01 -9.06
C THR A 371 -9.67 28.59 -8.81
N VAL A 372 -9.19 28.29 -7.60
CA VAL A 372 -8.76 26.95 -7.21
C VAL A 372 -9.77 26.38 -6.23
N THR A 373 -10.31 25.21 -6.56
CA THR A 373 -11.21 24.44 -5.68
C THR A 373 -10.43 23.26 -5.15
N PRO A 374 -10.19 23.17 -3.82
CA PRO A 374 -9.56 22.01 -3.19
C PRO A 374 -10.32 20.71 -3.47
N GLY A 375 -9.60 19.64 -3.64
CA GLY A 375 -10.12 18.27 -3.72
C GLY A 375 -9.62 17.43 -2.54
N ASP A 376 -9.23 16.19 -2.83
CA ASP A 376 -8.83 15.23 -1.82
C ASP A 376 -7.43 15.52 -1.26
N LEU A 377 -7.23 15.20 0.01
CA LEU A 377 -5.96 15.28 0.72
C LEU A 377 -5.64 13.94 1.38
N GLY A 378 -4.45 13.41 1.09
CA GLY A 378 -3.88 12.24 1.77
C GLY A 378 -2.52 12.59 2.33
N GLN A 379 -2.31 12.40 3.63
CA GLN A 379 -1.01 12.67 4.25
C GLN A 379 0.05 11.68 3.77
N PRO A 380 1.30 12.13 3.53
CA PRO A 380 2.40 11.22 3.30
C PRO A 380 2.74 10.48 4.59
N TYR A 381 3.36 9.31 4.45
CA TYR A 381 3.79 8.53 5.61
C TYR A 381 5.26 8.14 5.50
N ARG A 382 5.94 8.09 6.64
CA ARG A 382 7.33 7.61 6.76
C ARG A 382 7.47 6.79 8.02
N ILE A 383 8.02 5.59 7.86
CA ILE A 383 8.31 4.67 8.94
C ILE A 383 9.73 4.92 9.44
N ASP A 384 9.93 5.00 10.75
CA ASP A 384 11.26 4.80 11.36
C ASP A 384 11.55 3.29 11.40
N ALA A 385 12.14 2.79 10.30
CA ALA A 385 12.41 1.37 10.10
C ALA A 385 13.68 0.92 10.86
N THR A 386 13.82 1.31 12.13
CA THR A 386 14.94 0.93 13.00
C THR A 386 14.49 0.10 14.21
N GLY A 387 15.42 -0.65 14.76
CA GLY A 387 15.19 -1.44 15.98
C GLY A 387 14.83 -2.91 15.74
N PRO A 388 14.62 -3.68 16.83
CA PRO A 388 14.60 -5.15 16.79
C PRO A 388 13.56 -5.77 15.86
N VAL A 389 12.37 -5.14 15.72
CA VAL A 389 11.30 -5.64 14.84
C VAL A 389 11.74 -5.56 13.37
N TYR A 390 12.33 -4.43 12.98
CA TYR A 390 12.80 -4.25 11.59
C TYR A 390 14.05 -5.09 11.31
N ASP A 391 14.93 -5.28 12.29
CA ASP A 391 16.07 -6.18 12.18
C ASP A 391 15.62 -7.64 11.98
N ALA A 392 14.60 -8.06 12.72
CA ALA A 392 13.99 -9.39 12.58
C ALA A 392 13.33 -9.55 11.18
N ALA A 393 12.64 -8.51 10.70
CA ALA A 393 12.04 -8.49 9.36
C ALA A 393 13.13 -8.61 8.27
N ARG A 394 14.17 -7.77 8.31
CA ARG A 394 15.28 -7.85 7.33
C ARG A 394 15.96 -9.21 7.35
N ALA A 395 16.18 -9.77 8.54
CA ALA A 395 16.75 -11.12 8.66
C ALA A 395 15.84 -12.19 8.04
N ALA A 396 14.52 -12.12 8.26
CA ALA A 396 13.55 -13.04 7.69
C ALA A 396 13.51 -12.94 6.15
N PHE A 397 13.49 -11.72 5.61
CA PHE A 397 13.54 -11.48 4.17
C PHE A 397 14.85 -11.98 3.55
N ARG A 398 16.00 -11.67 4.17
CA ARG A 398 17.31 -12.17 3.71
C ARG A 398 17.35 -13.69 3.65
N GLU A 399 16.81 -14.37 4.65
CA GLU A 399 16.76 -15.83 4.68
C GLU A 399 15.83 -16.40 3.61
N ALA A 400 14.69 -15.75 3.35
CA ALA A 400 13.72 -16.21 2.37
C ALA A 400 14.16 -15.97 0.92
N TRP A 401 14.82 -14.84 0.63
CA TRP A 401 15.26 -14.48 -0.72
C TRP A 401 16.73 -14.80 -1.01
N GLY A 402 17.55 -14.96 0.03
CA GLY A 402 19.00 -15.10 -0.12
C GLY A 402 19.73 -13.79 -0.41
N THR A 403 19.06 -12.65 -0.30
CA THR A 403 19.59 -11.30 -0.54
C THR A 403 19.00 -10.30 0.46
N GLU A 404 19.70 -9.17 0.67
CA GLU A 404 19.21 -8.10 1.54
C GLU A 404 17.97 -7.44 0.96
N PRO A 405 16.96 -7.11 1.79
CA PRO A 405 15.83 -6.31 1.34
C PRO A 405 16.22 -4.86 1.09
N VAL A 406 15.51 -4.21 0.17
CA VAL A 406 15.61 -2.79 -0.11
C VAL A 406 14.61 -2.02 0.76
N ASP A 407 15.04 -0.95 1.41
CA ASP A 407 14.13 0.01 2.02
C ASP A 407 13.53 0.88 0.91
N ALA A 408 12.36 0.51 0.41
CA ALA A 408 11.72 1.16 -0.72
C ALA A 408 10.74 2.27 -0.28
N GLY A 409 10.49 3.21 -1.18
CA GLY A 409 9.36 4.11 -1.09
C GLY A 409 8.28 3.72 -2.10
N VAL A 410 7.03 4.06 -1.84
CA VAL A 410 5.94 3.94 -2.81
C VAL A 410 5.49 5.32 -3.26
N GLY A 411 5.33 5.47 -4.56
CA GLY A 411 4.92 6.73 -5.18
C GLY A 411 3.45 7.09 -4.97
N GLY A 412 2.63 6.12 -4.55
CA GLY A 412 1.23 6.28 -4.20
C GLY A 412 1.03 6.62 -2.73
N SER A 413 -0.16 7.10 -2.39
CA SER A 413 -0.63 7.20 -1.01
C SER A 413 -1.43 5.94 -0.69
N ILE A 414 -1.17 5.35 0.45
CA ILE A 414 -1.97 4.28 1.04
C ILE A 414 -2.55 4.86 2.33
N PRO A 415 -3.73 5.50 2.29
CA PRO A 415 -4.26 6.28 3.41
C PRO A 415 -4.44 5.45 4.68
N PHE A 416 -4.82 4.19 4.56
CA PHE A 416 -5.09 3.30 5.69
C PHE A 416 -3.84 3.05 6.57
N ILE A 417 -2.62 3.12 6.04
CA ILE A 417 -1.40 2.98 6.85
C ILE A 417 -1.29 4.11 7.88
N ALA A 418 -1.63 5.33 7.49
CA ALA A 418 -1.65 6.46 8.42
C ALA A 418 -2.74 6.28 9.49
N GLU A 419 -3.90 5.72 9.13
CA GLU A 419 -4.99 5.41 10.06
C GLU A 419 -4.58 4.35 11.09
N PHE A 420 -3.88 3.30 10.66
CA PHE A 420 -3.30 2.31 11.58
C PHE A 420 -2.28 2.94 12.53
N ALA A 421 -1.41 3.81 12.02
CA ALA A 421 -0.41 4.50 12.86
C ALA A 421 -1.06 5.44 13.88
N GLU A 422 -2.16 6.10 13.54
CA GLU A 422 -2.93 6.94 14.45
C GLU A 422 -3.69 6.09 15.48
N ALA A 423 -4.34 5.00 15.03
CA ALA A 423 -5.10 4.12 15.91
C ALA A 423 -4.19 3.37 16.90
N PHE A 424 -3.00 2.95 16.47
CA PHE A 424 -2.05 2.13 17.25
C PHE A 424 -0.65 2.73 17.29
N PRO A 425 -0.45 3.89 17.94
CA PRO A 425 0.82 4.65 17.87
C PRO A 425 2.03 3.96 18.51
N SER A 426 1.80 2.92 19.32
CA SER A 426 2.89 2.10 19.90
C SER A 426 3.28 0.90 19.04
N ALA A 427 2.43 0.50 18.08
CA ALA A 427 2.71 -0.64 17.20
C ALA A 427 3.83 -0.33 16.21
N LYS A 428 4.66 -1.33 15.89
CA LYS A 428 5.62 -1.24 14.80
C LYS A 428 4.96 -1.72 13.51
N ILE A 429 4.90 -0.85 12.51
CA ILE A 429 4.25 -1.17 11.22
C ILE A 429 5.31 -1.64 10.23
N LEU A 430 5.12 -2.82 9.67
CA LEU A 430 5.89 -3.39 8.58
C LEU A 430 4.99 -3.42 7.35
N VAL A 431 5.41 -2.79 6.27
CA VAL A 431 4.69 -2.83 4.98
C VAL A 431 5.49 -3.69 4.01
N THR A 432 4.88 -4.78 3.60
CA THR A 432 5.45 -5.84 2.77
C THR A 432 4.43 -6.23 1.71
N GLY A 433 4.76 -7.14 0.82
CA GLY A 433 3.78 -7.66 -0.12
C GLY A 433 4.35 -8.71 -1.06
N VAL A 434 3.54 -9.08 -2.02
CA VAL A 434 3.84 -10.12 -3.01
C VAL A 434 3.94 -9.58 -4.43
N GLU A 435 3.67 -8.30 -4.62
CA GLU A 435 3.77 -7.66 -5.91
C GLU A 435 5.22 -7.55 -6.39
N ASP A 436 5.40 -7.39 -7.67
CA ASP A 436 6.68 -7.14 -8.32
C ASP A 436 6.45 -6.22 -9.55
N PRO A 437 7.48 -5.66 -10.17
CA PRO A 437 7.34 -4.71 -11.28
C PRO A 437 6.55 -5.21 -12.51
N ALA A 438 6.25 -6.50 -12.59
CA ALA A 438 5.46 -7.10 -13.66
C ALA A 438 4.03 -7.50 -13.21
N THR A 439 3.66 -7.21 -11.98
CA THR A 439 2.33 -7.55 -11.41
C THR A 439 1.19 -6.90 -12.17
N GLN A 440 1.33 -5.63 -12.57
CA GLN A 440 0.29 -4.84 -13.22
C GLN A 440 -1.00 -4.71 -12.37
N ALA A 441 -0.85 -4.49 -11.04
CA ALA A 441 -1.97 -4.14 -10.18
C ALA A 441 -2.82 -3.02 -10.79
N HIS A 442 -4.14 -3.06 -10.57
CA HIS A 442 -5.15 -2.14 -11.14
C HIS A 442 -5.23 -2.13 -12.68
N SER A 443 -4.44 -2.93 -13.40
CA SER A 443 -4.47 -3.03 -14.84
C SER A 443 -5.02 -4.38 -15.32
N VAL A 444 -5.20 -4.51 -16.64
CA VAL A 444 -5.52 -5.80 -17.25
C VAL A 444 -4.32 -6.75 -17.17
N ASN A 445 -4.57 -8.05 -17.11
CA ASN A 445 -3.53 -9.07 -16.97
C ASN A 445 -2.70 -9.01 -15.69
N GLU A 446 -3.29 -8.51 -14.58
CA GLU A 446 -2.71 -8.62 -13.26
C GLU A 446 -2.22 -10.05 -13.01
N SER A 447 -1.06 -10.17 -12.35
CA SER A 447 -0.47 -11.48 -12.11
C SER A 447 0.44 -11.51 -10.88
N LEU A 448 0.39 -12.63 -10.17
CA LEU A 448 1.26 -12.99 -9.05
C LEU A 448 2.40 -13.90 -9.50
N HIS A 449 3.64 -13.57 -9.20
CA HIS A 449 4.77 -14.47 -9.40
C HIS A 449 4.81 -15.54 -8.30
N LEU A 450 4.63 -16.81 -8.66
CA LEU A 450 4.48 -17.90 -7.68
C LEU A 450 5.73 -18.11 -6.79
N GLY A 451 6.92 -17.85 -7.31
CA GLY A 451 8.14 -17.87 -6.50
C GLY A 451 8.25 -16.71 -5.51
N VAL A 452 7.64 -15.57 -5.79
CA VAL A 452 7.55 -14.45 -4.82
C VAL A 452 6.59 -14.80 -3.71
N LEU A 453 5.42 -15.38 -4.01
CA LEU A 453 4.48 -15.88 -3.00
C LEU A 453 5.15 -16.87 -2.02
N GLU A 454 5.95 -17.84 -2.54
CA GLU A 454 6.68 -18.79 -1.69
C GLU A 454 7.64 -18.06 -0.74
N ARG A 455 8.41 -17.09 -1.27
CA ARG A 455 9.40 -16.35 -0.50
C ARG A 455 8.73 -15.42 0.52
N ALA A 456 7.66 -14.71 0.16
CA ALA A 456 6.91 -13.84 1.06
C ALA A 456 6.30 -14.63 2.22
N ALA A 457 5.64 -15.75 1.94
CA ALA A 457 5.11 -16.65 2.95
C ALA A 457 6.23 -17.22 3.87
N THR A 458 7.39 -17.51 3.29
CA THR A 458 8.56 -17.97 4.04
C THR A 458 9.09 -16.86 4.96
N ALA A 459 9.23 -15.63 4.45
CA ALA A 459 9.69 -14.50 5.23
C ALA A 459 8.74 -14.19 6.39
N GLU A 460 7.44 -14.23 6.16
CA GLU A 460 6.45 -13.99 7.21
C GLU A 460 6.48 -15.09 8.27
N ALA A 461 6.55 -16.37 7.87
CA ALA A 461 6.69 -17.47 8.82
C ALA A 461 7.96 -17.34 9.68
N LEU A 462 9.09 -16.98 9.08
CA LEU A 462 10.36 -16.72 9.78
C LEU A 462 10.26 -15.49 10.69
N LEU A 463 9.56 -14.42 10.26
CA LEU A 463 9.32 -13.23 11.07
C LEU A 463 8.55 -13.58 12.34
N LEU A 464 7.43 -14.30 12.24
CA LEU A 464 6.65 -14.75 13.40
C LEU A 464 7.51 -15.58 14.36
N ALA A 465 8.40 -16.45 13.83
CA ALA A 465 9.31 -17.25 14.61
C ALA A 465 10.34 -16.38 15.37
N LYS A 466 10.95 -15.39 14.70
CA LYS A 466 11.94 -14.48 15.26
C LYS A 466 11.33 -13.58 16.35
N LEU A 467 10.15 -12.99 16.08
CA LEU A 467 9.42 -12.17 17.04
C LEU A 467 9.05 -12.95 18.31
N GLY A 468 8.77 -14.25 18.20
CA GLY A 468 8.48 -15.11 19.35
C GLY A 468 9.70 -15.56 20.14
N SER A 469 10.92 -15.53 19.55
CA SER A 469 12.14 -15.96 20.21
C SER A 469 12.80 -14.87 21.06
N ASP A 470 12.68 -13.61 20.65
CA ASP A 470 13.45 -12.50 21.20
C ASP A 470 12.81 -11.83 22.42
N GLY A 471 11.91 -12.42 23.15
CA GLY A 471 11.33 -12.00 24.45
C GLY A 471 11.50 -10.55 24.98
N LYS A 472 12.05 -9.62 24.15
CA LYS A 472 12.40 -8.23 24.47
C LYS A 472 11.82 -7.20 23.47
N ILE A 473 10.85 -7.60 22.65
CA ILE A 473 10.28 -6.69 21.62
C ILE A 473 9.22 -5.74 22.22
N ALA A 474 8.76 -6.04 23.45
CA ALA A 474 7.86 -5.16 24.20
C ALA A 474 8.67 -4.21 25.09
N THR A 475 9.07 -3.08 24.60
CA THR A 475 9.13 -1.75 25.28
C THR A 475 9.59 -0.70 24.29
#